data_91006b8905126aa267caf594d4a60d84
#
_entry.id   91006b8905126aa267caf594d4a60d84
#
_cell.length_a   1.000
_cell.length_b   1.000
_cell.length_c   1.000
_cell.angle_alpha   90.00
_cell.angle_beta   90.00
_cell.angle_gamma   90.00
#
_symmetry.space_group_name_H-M   'P 1'
#
loop_
_entity.id
_entity.type
_entity.pdbx_description
1 polymer ?
#
loop_
_entity_poly.entity_id
_entity_poly.type
_entity_poly.pdbx_seq_one_letter_code
_entity_poly.pdbx_strand_id
1 'polypeptide(L)'
;MATAALSLTLACSLSLPAFAAVEDTGFADVDANAWYADAAVYCRDNGLMSGTSGTTFSPDTAMTRSMLATVLYRLAGSPAVTGSDAFTDTADGAWYSGAVVWASQEGIISGYGNGLFGANDPVTREQIATILWRYSGSPAAEAGTAFADAGAIASWA
;
A
#
# COMPACT_ATOMS: atom_id res chain seq x y z
N MET A 1 17.77 23.62 -58.83
CA MET A 1 17.60 24.12 -57.47
C MET A 1 17.08 22.93 -56.65
N ALA A 2 17.97 22.34 -55.83
CA ALA A 2 17.62 21.20 -55.01
C ALA A 2 17.46 21.69 -53.56
N THR A 3 16.25 21.57 -53.02
CA THR A 3 15.95 21.89 -51.63
C THR A 3 16.22 20.66 -50.77
N ALA A 4 17.27 20.72 -49.95
CA ALA A 4 17.56 19.70 -48.95
C ALA A 4 16.62 19.89 -47.73
N ALA A 5 15.80 18.92 -47.46
CA ALA A 5 15.00 18.88 -46.25
C ALA A 5 15.85 18.30 -45.09
N LEU A 6 16.11 19.13 -44.09
CA LEU A 6 16.85 18.76 -42.87
C LEU A 6 15.85 18.15 -41.86
N SER A 7 15.85 16.83 -41.75
CA SER A 7 15.03 16.11 -40.75
C SER A 7 15.73 16.18 -39.41
N LEU A 8 15.21 17.00 -38.50
CA LEU A 8 15.66 17.06 -37.09
C LEU A 8 14.95 15.99 -36.28
N THR A 9 15.59 14.85 -36.08
CA THR A 9 15.09 13.81 -35.14
C THR A 9 15.42 14.24 -33.72
N LEU A 10 14.40 14.72 -33.01
CA LEU A 10 14.49 15.00 -31.57
C LEU A 10 14.47 13.66 -30.81
N ALA A 11 15.65 13.14 -30.46
CA ALA A 11 15.77 12.01 -29.55
C ALA A 11 15.43 12.48 -28.14
N CYS A 12 14.18 12.27 -27.71
CA CYS A 12 13.77 12.47 -26.32
C CYS A 12 14.37 11.32 -25.48
N SER A 13 15.57 11.52 -24.93
CA SER A 13 16.16 10.63 -23.94
C SER A 13 15.38 10.82 -22.64
N LEU A 14 14.43 9.92 -22.35
CA LEU A 14 13.85 9.75 -21.02
C LEU A 14 14.96 9.23 -20.10
N SER A 15 15.72 10.13 -19.49
CA SER A 15 16.55 9.78 -18.35
C SER A 15 15.63 9.49 -17.18
N LEU A 16 15.41 8.19 -16.91
CA LEU A 16 14.87 7.78 -15.62
C LEU A 16 15.82 8.33 -14.55
N PRO A 17 15.31 8.96 -13.47
CA PRO A 17 16.18 9.34 -12.38
C PRO A 17 16.85 8.08 -11.86
N ALA A 18 18.18 8.01 -11.95
CA ALA A 18 18.96 7.01 -11.26
C ALA A 18 18.78 7.33 -9.76
N PHE A 19 18.02 6.51 -9.05
CA PHE A 19 18.00 6.55 -7.60
C PHE A 19 19.45 6.29 -7.15
N ALA A 20 20.01 7.21 -6.37
CA ALA A 20 21.29 6.95 -5.72
C ALA A 20 21.09 5.74 -4.80
N ALA A 21 21.98 4.73 -4.90
CA ALA A 21 21.90 3.57 -4.04
C ALA A 21 21.90 4.02 -2.58
N VAL A 22 20.99 3.49 -1.78
CA VAL A 22 20.92 3.78 -0.35
C VAL A 22 22.13 3.15 0.33
N GLU A 23 22.99 3.95 0.96
CA GLU A 23 24.19 3.45 1.65
C GLU A 23 23.82 2.75 2.98
N ASP A 24 22.77 3.21 3.66
CA ASP A 24 22.25 2.65 4.91
C ASP A 24 20.71 2.66 4.90
N THR A 25 20.12 1.49 4.96
CA THR A 25 18.66 1.33 5.00
C THR A 25 18.07 1.65 6.38
N GLY A 26 18.88 1.68 7.44
CA GLY A 26 18.42 1.78 8.82
C GLY A 26 17.73 0.52 9.35
N PHE A 27 17.70 -0.56 8.56
CA PHE A 27 17.15 -1.87 8.94
C PHE A 27 18.22 -2.94 8.79
N ALA A 28 18.37 -3.78 9.80
CA ALA A 28 19.38 -4.84 9.82
C ALA A 28 19.09 -5.98 8.84
N ASP A 29 17.84 -6.11 8.41
CA ASP A 29 17.32 -7.16 7.53
C ASP A 29 17.00 -6.69 6.11
N VAL A 30 17.42 -5.48 5.73
CA VAL A 30 17.27 -4.94 4.37
C VAL A 30 18.66 -4.69 3.79
N ASP A 31 19.05 -5.50 2.79
CA ASP A 31 20.26 -5.26 2.01
C ASP A 31 20.10 -3.96 1.22
N ALA A 32 21.09 -3.07 1.29
CA ALA A 32 21.09 -1.81 0.56
C ALA A 32 20.99 -1.97 -0.98
N ASN A 33 21.38 -3.13 -1.50
CA ASN A 33 21.28 -3.46 -2.93
C ASN A 33 19.99 -4.23 -3.27
N ALA A 34 19.11 -4.49 -2.31
CA ALA A 34 17.83 -5.13 -2.60
C ALA A 34 16.97 -4.22 -3.49
N TRP A 35 16.25 -4.81 -4.45
CA TRP A 35 15.41 -4.06 -5.39
C TRP A 35 14.33 -3.20 -4.71
N TYR A 36 13.99 -3.49 -3.46
CA TYR A 36 13.01 -2.76 -2.65
C TYR A 36 13.64 -1.83 -1.61
N ALA A 37 14.97 -1.75 -1.51
CA ALA A 37 15.66 -0.99 -0.45
C ALA A 37 15.23 0.49 -0.44
N ASP A 38 15.28 1.15 -1.60
CA ASP A 38 14.85 2.56 -1.74
C ASP A 38 13.40 2.76 -1.32
N ALA A 39 12.51 1.82 -1.66
CA ALA A 39 11.11 1.88 -1.30
C ALA A 39 10.91 1.69 0.21
N ALA A 40 11.65 0.79 0.85
CA ALA A 40 11.61 0.59 2.29
C ALA A 40 12.06 1.84 3.06
N VAL A 41 13.18 2.45 2.60
CA VAL A 41 13.69 3.71 3.17
C VAL A 41 12.70 4.85 2.96
N TYR A 42 12.15 4.99 1.76
CA TYR A 42 11.10 5.99 1.49
C TYR A 42 9.91 5.83 2.44
N CYS A 43 9.40 4.61 2.61
CA CYS A 43 8.28 4.35 3.51
C CYS A 43 8.60 4.68 4.97
N ARG A 44 9.82 4.39 5.43
CA ARG A 44 10.31 4.78 6.76
C ARG A 44 10.38 6.30 6.91
N ASP A 45 11.06 6.97 6.00
CA ASP A 45 11.37 8.40 6.10
C ASP A 45 10.11 9.27 5.98
N ASN A 46 9.08 8.77 5.29
CA ASN A 46 7.78 9.41 5.21
C ASN A 46 6.79 8.91 6.28
N GLY A 47 7.25 8.11 7.24
CA GLY A 47 6.42 7.63 8.34
C GLY A 47 5.30 6.66 7.94
N LEU A 48 5.34 6.10 6.72
CA LEU A 48 4.32 5.18 6.22
C LEU A 48 4.48 3.79 6.85
N MET A 49 5.72 3.29 6.88
CA MET A 49 6.07 1.99 7.46
C MET A 49 7.29 2.15 8.37
N SER A 50 7.18 1.72 9.61
CA SER A 50 8.26 1.84 10.60
C SER A 50 8.98 0.51 10.88
N GLY A 51 8.74 -0.52 10.06
CA GLY A 51 9.23 -1.86 10.32
C GLY A 51 8.39 -2.63 11.33
N THR A 52 8.80 -3.86 11.62
CA THR A 52 8.16 -4.74 12.61
C THR A 52 8.82 -4.64 13.98
N SER A 53 10.01 -4.03 14.04
CA SER A 53 10.72 -3.65 15.26
C SER A 53 11.52 -2.36 15.04
N GLY A 54 12.24 -1.90 16.04
CA GLY A 54 13.12 -0.72 15.91
C GLY A 54 14.27 -0.88 14.91
N THR A 55 14.59 -2.11 14.49
CA THR A 55 15.73 -2.41 13.64
C THR A 55 15.43 -3.36 12.49
N THR A 56 14.20 -3.87 12.37
CA THR A 56 13.81 -4.84 11.32
C THR A 56 12.62 -4.35 10.54
N PHE A 57 12.69 -4.49 9.22
CA PHE A 57 11.59 -4.21 8.29
C PHE A 57 10.71 -5.43 8.06
N SER A 58 11.30 -6.61 8.08
CA SER A 58 10.68 -7.92 7.81
C SER A 58 10.09 -8.03 6.39
N PRO A 59 10.92 -7.87 5.35
CA PRO A 59 10.45 -7.74 3.97
C PRO A 59 9.66 -8.94 3.45
N ASP A 60 9.95 -10.15 3.95
CA ASP A 60 9.30 -11.39 3.52
C ASP A 60 8.07 -11.76 4.38
N THR A 61 7.73 -10.93 5.36
CA THR A 61 6.57 -11.18 6.22
C THR A 61 5.29 -10.71 5.53
N ALA A 62 4.28 -11.55 5.49
CA ALA A 62 2.99 -11.17 4.94
C ALA A 62 2.37 -10.00 5.73
N MET A 63 1.89 -9.01 5.03
CA MET A 63 1.21 -7.86 5.64
C MET A 63 -0.14 -8.29 6.21
N THR A 64 -0.43 -7.88 7.45
CA THR A 64 -1.76 -8.09 8.03
C THR A 64 -2.73 -6.98 7.63
N ARG A 65 -4.03 -7.23 7.84
CA ARG A 65 -5.09 -6.24 7.55
C ARG A 65 -4.93 -4.98 8.39
N SER A 66 -4.54 -5.10 9.68
CA SER A 66 -4.26 -3.94 10.53
C SER A 66 -3.02 -3.16 10.06
N MET A 67 -1.99 -3.83 9.56
CA MET A 67 -0.81 -3.17 8.96
C MET A 67 -1.21 -2.36 7.72
N LEU A 68 -2.00 -2.94 6.80
CA LEU A 68 -2.47 -2.23 5.62
C LEU A 68 -3.34 -1.03 5.98
N ALA A 69 -4.27 -1.19 6.91
CA ALA A 69 -5.09 -0.08 7.43
C ALA A 69 -4.21 1.05 7.96
N THR A 70 -3.16 0.72 8.71
CA THR A 70 -2.23 1.70 9.30
C THR A 70 -1.41 2.42 8.23
N VAL A 71 -0.95 1.72 7.19
CA VAL A 71 -0.22 2.37 6.08
C VAL A 71 -1.13 3.36 5.36
N LEU A 72 -2.36 2.98 5.05
CA LEU A 72 -3.32 3.87 4.37
C LEU A 72 -3.74 5.05 5.25
N TYR A 73 -3.95 4.83 6.54
CA TYR A 73 -4.24 5.86 7.51
C TYR A 73 -3.13 6.91 7.58
N ARG A 74 -1.87 6.47 7.63
CA ARG A 74 -0.69 7.35 7.62
C ARG A 74 -0.54 8.08 6.29
N LEU A 75 -0.79 7.39 5.17
CA LEU A 75 -0.79 7.99 3.83
C LEU A 75 -1.85 9.09 3.69
N ALA A 76 -2.99 8.94 4.37
CA ALA A 76 -4.03 9.96 4.46
C ALA A 76 -3.70 11.11 5.44
N GLY A 77 -2.51 11.12 6.05
CA GLY A 77 -2.07 12.13 7.00
C GLY A 77 -2.54 11.90 8.44
N SER A 78 -2.92 10.68 8.78
CA SER A 78 -3.37 10.30 10.13
C SER A 78 -4.48 11.22 10.67
N PRO A 79 -5.61 11.35 9.98
CA PRO A 79 -6.68 12.25 10.38
C PRO A 79 -7.20 11.90 11.79
N ALA A 80 -7.65 12.92 12.53
CA ALA A 80 -8.23 12.69 13.85
C ALA A 80 -9.49 11.82 13.73
N VAL A 81 -9.57 10.78 14.54
CA VAL A 81 -10.73 9.89 14.62
C VAL A 81 -11.43 10.04 15.96
N THR A 82 -12.74 9.83 15.97
CA THR A 82 -13.56 9.85 17.18
C THR A 82 -14.37 8.57 17.28
N GLY A 83 -14.65 8.14 18.49
CA GLY A 83 -15.36 6.87 18.74
C GLY A 83 -14.44 5.66 18.77
N SER A 84 -15.05 4.49 18.73
CA SER A 84 -14.38 3.18 18.68
C SER A 84 -14.84 2.42 17.45
N ASP A 85 -14.10 1.41 17.03
CA ASP A 85 -14.63 0.45 16.09
C ASP A 85 -15.65 -0.49 16.76
N ALA A 86 -16.39 -1.22 15.94
CA ALA A 86 -17.42 -2.15 16.39
C ALA A 86 -16.95 -3.62 16.36
N PHE A 87 -15.63 -3.84 16.23
CA PHE A 87 -15.07 -5.18 16.08
C PHE A 87 -14.69 -5.78 17.44
N THR A 88 -14.88 -7.08 17.58
CA THR A 88 -14.61 -7.80 18.82
C THR A 88 -13.20 -8.39 18.89
N ASP A 89 -12.48 -8.38 17.77
CA ASP A 89 -11.11 -8.91 17.62
C ASP A 89 -10.05 -7.83 17.48
N THR A 90 -10.42 -6.58 17.71
CA THR A 90 -9.53 -5.44 17.81
C THR A 90 -9.34 -5.04 19.27
N ALA A 91 -8.11 -4.66 19.63
CA ALA A 91 -7.81 -4.26 21.00
C ALA A 91 -7.82 -2.75 21.13
N ASP A 92 -8.54 -2.24 22.13
CA ASP A 92 -8.51 -0.82 22.47
C ASP A 92 -7.08 -0.35 22.80
N GLY A 93 -6.69 0.79 22.24
CA GLY A 93 -5.35 1.33 22.46
C GLY A 93 -4.20 0.58 21.76
N ALA A 94 -4.51 -0.40 20.92
CA ALA A 94 -3.51 -1.01 20.06
C ALA A 94 -2.93 0.01 19.07
N TRP A 95 -1.72 -0.24 18.59
CA TRP A 95 -1.01 0.63 17.64
C TRP A 95 -1.79 0.90 16.34
N TYR A 96 -2.74 0.06 15.99
CA TYR A 96 -3.60 0.13 14.81
C TYR A 96 -5.01 0.67 15.09
N SER A 97 -5.40 0.88 16.37
CA SER A 97 -6.80 1.19 16.72
C SER A 97 -7.33 2.40 15.95
N GLY A 98 -6.61 3.50 15.92
CA GLY A 98 -7.02 4.70 15.17
C GLY A 98 -7.17 4.44 13.67
N ALA A 99 -6.30 3.63 13.10
CA ALA A 99 -6.34 3.26 11.68
C ALA A 99 -7.54 2.36 11.36
N VAL A 100 -7.87 1.43 12.23
CA VAL A 100 -9.05 0.55 12.07
C VAL A 100 -10.35 1.35 12.17
N VAL A 101 -10.46 2.23 13.17
CA VAL A 101 -11.62 3.13 13.31
C VAL A 101 -11.79 3.97 12.04
N TRP A 102 -10.71 4.64 11.60
CA TRP A 102 -10.73 5.46 10.39
C TRP A 102 -11.12 4.66 9.15
N ALA A 103 -10.44 3.53 8.88
CA ALA A 103 -10.68 2.74 7.67
C ALA A 103 -12.10 2.18 7.61
N SER A 104 -12.69 1.87 8.77
CA SER A 104 -14.07 1.41 8.89
C SER A 104 -15.07 2.55 8.67
N GLN A 105 -14.84 3.73 9.27
CA GLN A 105 -15.71 4.91 9.12
C GLN A 105 -15.72 5.42 7.68
N GLU A 106 -14.57 5.43 7.01
CA GLU A 106 -14.44 5.82 5.59
C GLU A 106 -14.90 4.73 4.60
N GLY A 107 -15.31 3.56 5.11
CA GLY A 107 -15.74 2.45 4.25
C GLY A 107 -14.64 1.81 3.42
N ILE A 108 -13.36 2.09 3.75
CA ILE A 108 -12.18 1.59 3.02
C ILE A 108 -11.96 0.10 3.35
N ILE A 109 -11.99 -0.25 4.63
CA ILE A 109 -11.86 -1.64 5.10
C ILE A 109 -13.04 -1.93 6.02
N SER A 110 -13.97 -2.73 5.55
CA SER A 110 -15.03 -3.32 6.37
C SER A 110 -14.55 -4.64 6.96
N GLY A 111 -15.11 -5.05 8.10
CA GLY A 111 -14.86 -6.37 8.66
C GLY A 111 -15.48 -7.50 7.82
N TYR A 112 -15.42 -8.71 8.34
CA TYR A 112 -15.95 -9.92 7.70
C TYR A 112 -17.48 -10.10 7.82
N GLY A 113 -18.19 -9.10 8.35
CA GLY A 113 -19.64 -9.11 8.48
C GLY A 113 -20.18 -9.83 9.75
N ASN A 114 -19.30 -10.38 10.58
CA ASN A 114 -19.65 -11.10 11.82
C ASN A 114 -19.12 -10.41 13.09
N GLY A 115 -18.80 -9.12 13.01
CA GLY A 115 -18.19 -8.36 14.09
C GLY A 115 -16.69 -8.55 14.22
N LEU A 116 -16.03 -9.19 13.24
CA LEU A 116 -14.59 -9.38 13.20
C LEU A 116 -13.96 -8.48 12.13
N PHE A 117 -12.84 -7.86 12.46
CA PHE A 117 -11.99 -7.12 11.51
C PHE A 117 -10.97 -8.02 10.84
N GLY A 118 -10.47 -9.03 11.53
CA GLY A 118 -9.36 -9.86 11.11
C GLY A 118 -8.01 -9.13 11.25
N ALA A 119 -7.79 -8.44 12.39
CA ALA A 119 -6.65 -7.55 12.56
C ALA A 119 -5.29 -8.20 12.24
N ASN A 120 -5.12 -9.46 12.60
CA ASN A 120 -3.89 -10.23 12.42
C ASN A 120 -3.91 -11.15 11.19
N ASP A 121 -5.00 -11.17 10.44
CA ASP A 121 -5.09 -12.00 9.24
C ASP A 121 -4.24 -11.42 8.12
N PRO A 122 -3.52 -12.26 7.36
CA PRO A 122 -2.80 -11.81 6.17
C PRO A 122 -3.80 -11.31 5.12
N VAL A 123 -3.46 -10.21 4.46
CA VAL A 123 -4.30 -9.65 3.41
C VAL A 123 -4.02 -10.34 2.06
N THR A 124 -5.09 -10.74 1.36
CA THR A 124 -4.97 -11.33 0.02
C THR A 124 -4.85 -10.25 -1.07
N ARG A 125 -4.39 -10.64 -2.28
CA ARG A 125 -4.26 -9.69 -3.41
C ARG A 125 -5.61 -9.07 -3.80
N GLU A 126 -6.69 -9.86 -3.84
CA GLU A 126 -8.04 -9.36 -4.13
C GLU A 126 -8.52 -8.39 -3.06
N GLN A 127 -8.23 -8.65 -1.77
CA GLN A 127 -8.52 -7.73 -0.68
C GLN A 127 -7.75 -6.42 -0.84
N ILE A 128 -6.44 -6.49 -1.13
CA ILE A 128 -5.63 -5.29 -1.37
C ILE A 128 -6.22 -4.47 -2.54
N ALA A 129 -6.54 -5.11 -3.66
CA ALA A 129 -7.11 -4.44 -4.82
C ALA A 129 -8.42 -3.72 -4.48
N THR A 130 -9.34 -4.40 -3.78
CA THR A 130 -10.62 -3.83 -3.34
C THR A 130 -10.41 -2.66 -2.37
N ILE A 131 -9.50 -2.80 -1.40
CA ILE A 131 -9.18 -1.76 -0.42
C ILE A 131 -8.59 -0.53 -1.12
N LEU A 132 -7.64 -0.70 -2.03
CA LEU A 132 -7.04 0.41 -2.78
C LEU A 132 -8.06 1.10 -3.69
N TRP A 133 -8.94 0.34 -4.33
CA TRP A 133 -10.03 0.90 -5.13
C TRP A 133 -10.97 1.76 -4.29
N ARG A 134 -11.38 1.29 -3.10
CA ARG A 134 -12.19 2.07 -2.16
C ARG A 134 -11.45 3.30 -1.65
N TYR A 135 -10.19 3.16 -1.29
CA TYR A 135 -9.33 4.28 -0.86
C TYR A 135 -9.24 5.37 -1.95
N SER A 136 -9.26 4.99 -3.23
CA SER A 136 -9.27 5.91 -4.37
C SER A 136 -10.64 6.54 -4.66
N GLY A 137 -11.66 6.31 -3.82
CA GLY A 137 -13.01 6.84 -4.01
C GLY A 137 -13.89 5.99 -4.94
N SER A 138 -13.56 4.72 -5.11
CA SER A 138 -14.34 3.75 -5.91
C SER A 138 -14.61 4.21 -7.36
N PRO A 139 -13.59 4.65 -8.12
CA PRO A 139 -13.79 5.11 -9.48
C PRO A 139 -14.40 4.00 -10.36
N ALA A 140 -15.18 4.39 -11.37
CA ALA A 140 -15.69 3.42 -12.33
C ALA A 140 -14.52 2.71 -13.02
N ALA A 141 -14.56 1.37 -13.03
CA ALA A 141 -13.61 0.56 -13.77
C ALA A 141 -14.15 0.28 -15.15
N GLU A 142 -13.33 0.45 -16.19
CA GLU A 142 -13.67 -0.05 -17.53
C GLU A 142 -13.53 -1.57 -17.54
N ALA A 143 -14.35 -2.24 -18.35
CA ALA A 143 -14.24 -3.68 -18.54
C ALA A 143 -12.84 -4.00 -19.08
N GLY A 144 -11.98 -4.50 -18.21
CA GLY A 144 -10.58 -4.81 -18.51
C GLY A 144 -10.40 -6.20 -19.08
N THR A 145 -9.14 -6.55 -19.32
CA THR A 145 -8.75 -7.90 -19.71
C THR A 145 -9.07 -8.88 -18.58
N ALA A 146 -9.82 -9.94 -18.88
CA ALA A 146 -10.09 -10.98 -17.91
C ALA A 146 -8.78 -11.70 -17.53
N PHE A 147 -8.53 -11.83 -16.24
CA PHE A 147 -7.44 -12.68 -15.75
C PHE A 147 -7.74 -14.15 -16.01
N ALA A 148 -6.70 -14.95 -16.22
CA ALA A 148 -6.87 -16.39 -16.48
C ALA A 148 -7.55 -17.12 -15.31
N ASP A 149 -7.43 -16.58 -14.10
CA ASP A 149 -8.01 -17.08 -12.86
C ASP A 149 -9.25 -16.27 -12.39
N ALA A 150 -9.88 -15.53 -13.30
CA ALA A 150 -11.03 -14.68 -12.97
C ALA A 150 -12.15 -15.45 -12.25
N GLY A 151 -12.32 -16.75 -12.53
CA GLY A 151 -13.29 -17.60 -11.84
C GLY A 151 -12.95 -17.92 -10.37
N ALA A 152 -11.72 -17.64 -9.92
CA ALA A 152 -11.28 -17.78 -8.54
C ALA A 152 -11.39 -16.48 -7.71
N ILE A 153 -11.67 -15.35 -8.38
CA ILE A 153 -11.88 -14.08 -7.70
C ILE A 153 -13.24 -14.10 -7.01
N ALA A 154 -13.25 -13.68 -5.75
CA ALA A 154 -14.48 -13.63 -4.97
C ALA A 154 -15.49 -12.61 -5.56
N SER A 155 -16.79 -12.91 -5.47
CA SER A 155 -17.85 -12.06 -6.05
C SER A 155 -17.96 -10.66 -5.46
N TRP A 156 -17.33 -10.43 -4.31
CA TRP A 156 -17.27 -9.11 -3.65
C TRP A 156 -16.04 -8.30 -4.06
N ALA A 157 -15.05 -8.90 -4.72
CA ALA A 157 -13.83 -8.26 -5.21
C ALA A 157 -14.01 -7.83 -6.69
#